data_a1d65379a0baa2fc1fa357480c762285
#
_entry.id   a1d65379a0baa2fc1fa357480c762285
#
_cell.length_a   1.000
_cell.length_b   1.000
_cell.length_c   1.000
_cell.angle_alpha   90.00
_cell.angle_beta   90.00
_cell.angle_gamma   90.00
#
_symmetry.space_group_name_H-M   'P 1'
#
loop_
_entity.id
_entity.type
_entity.pdbx_description
1 polymer ?
#
loop_
_entity_poly.entity_id
_entity_poly.type
_entity_poly.pdbx_seq_one_letter_code
_entity_poly.pdbx_strand_id
1 'polypeptide(L)'
;MDSIRIRGGRPLHGDVEISGAKNAALPLMIAALLTSEPVTLSRVPKLADIATLTKLLSELGVDIAAPDNGDADHSLILRAGNVTSTVAPYELVRRMRASVLVLGPLLARFGEATVSLPGGCAIGTRPVDIHLAGLERLGAQISLEDGYIHASAPDGLKGAEYHLAAPSVGATENLLMAAVL
;
A
#
# COMPACT_ATOMS: atom_id res chain seq x y z
N MET A 1 7.74 7.05 29.59
CA MET A 1 7.69 7.84 28.33
C MET A 1 9.11 8.21 27.97
N ASP A 2 9.54 7.85 26.76
CA ASP A 2 10.84 8.26 26.27
C ASP A 2 10.82 9.76 25.97
N SER A 3 11.90 10.45 26.27
CA SER A 3 12.03 11.90 26.01
C SER A 3 13.25 12.18 25.17
N ILE A 4 13.13 13.12 24.24
CA ILE A 4 14.24 13.59 23.42
C ILE A 4 14.60 14.99 23.90
N ARG A 5 15.89 15.18 24.29
CA ARG A 5 16.43 16.50 24.63
C ARG A 5 17.30 16.99 23.48
N ILE A 6 16.94 18.11 22.89
CA ILE A 6 17.70 18.74 21.80
C ILE A 6 18.40 19.99 22.30
N ARG A 7 19.71 20.10 22.07
CA ARG A 7 20.49 21.30 22.31
C ARG A 7 21.00 21.83 20.95
N GLY A 8 20.40 22.90 20.49
CA GLY A 8 20.81 23.59 19.26
C GLY A 8 21.95 24.59 19.45
N GLY A 9 22.14 25.50 18.49
CA GLY A 9 23.09 26.61 18.57
C GLY A 9 24.48 26.31 17.99
N ARG A 10 24.68 25.16 17.34
CA ARG A 10 25.92 24.87 16.58
C ARG A 10 25.59 24.71 15.10
N PRO A 11 26.34 25.37 14.17
CA PRO A 11 26.20 25.10 12.75
C PRO A 11 26.62 23.64 12.49
N LEU A 12 25.89 22.96 11.63
CA LEU A 12 26.18 21.60 11.19
C LEU A 12 26.91 21.65 9.86
N HIS A 13 27.98 20.86 9.76
CA HIS A 13 28.78 20.68 8.54
C HIS A 13 28.95 19.17 8.31
N GLY A 14 28.78 18.71 7.09
CA GLY A 14 28.94 17.31 6.69
C GLY A 14 27.92 16.90 5.65
N ASP A 15 28.13 15.72 5.09
CA ASP A 15 27.24 15.09 4.13
C ASP A 15 26.36 14.06 4.84
N VAL A 16 25.09 14.01 4.49
CA VAL A 16 24.12 13.02 4.98
C VAL A 16 23.53 12.28 3.80
N GLU A 17 23.79 10.99 3.74
CA GLU A 17 23.13 10.14 2.76
C GLU A 17 21.64 10.00 3.10
N ILE A 18 20.77 10.33 2.13
CA ILE A 18 19.32 10.26 2.33
C ILE A 18 18.86 8.82 2.21
N SER A 19 18.22 8.31 3.26
CA SER A 19 17.59 7.00 3.27
C SER A 19 16.30 6.99 2.43
N GLY A 20 15.81 5.80 2.09
CA GLY A 20 14.49 5.64 1.49
C GLY A 20 13.38 6.12 2.43
N ALA A 21 12.30 6.66 1.86
CA ALA A 21 11.17 7.18 2.61
C ALA A 21 10.09 6.10 2.82
N LYS A 22 9.61 5.92 4.06
CA LYS A 22 8.54 4.99 4.39
C LYS A 22 7.29 5.20 3.51
N ASN A 23 6.86 6.44 3.41
CA ASN A 23 5.62 6.77 2.70
C ASN A 23 5.72 6.63 1.17
N ALA A 24 6.94 6.54 0.63
CA ALA A 24 7.15 6.16 -0.76
C ALA A 24 7.27 4.63 -0.91
N ALA A 25 7.97 3.97 0.01
CA ALA A 25 8.20 2.52 -0.06
C ALA A 25 6.90 1.72 0.01
N LEU A 26 5.94 2.11 0.87
CA LEU A 26 4.68 1.39 1.03
C LEU A 26 3.86 1.31 -0.27
N PRO A 27 3.50 2.41 -0.95
CA PRO A 27 2.76 2.31 -2.20
C PRO A 27 3.58 1.65 -3.33
N LEU A 28 4.90 1.85 -3.38
CA LEU A 28 5.75 1.19 -4.38
C LEU A 28 5.81 -0.33 -4.20
N MET A 29 5.84 -0.83 -2.96
CA MET A 29 5.74 -2.27 -2.69
C MET A 29 4.38 -2.83 -3.13
N ILE A 30 3.30 -2.09 -2.90
CA ILE A 30 1.94 -2.47 -3.31
C ILE A 30 1.79 -2.44 -4.83
N ALA A 31 2.43 -1.50 -5.51
CA ALA A 31 2.42 -1.40 -6.96
C ALA A 31 3.02 -2.65 -7.65
N ALA A 32 3.84 -3.45 -6.95
CA ALA A 32 4.31 -4.73 -7.46
C ALA A 32 3.15 -5.71 -7.78
N LEU A 33 1.98 -5.54 -7.16
CA LEU A 33 0.78 -6.34 -7.49
C LEU A 33 0.26 -6.10 -8.91
N LEU A 34 0.64 -5.00 -9.58
CA LEU A 34 0.18 -4.65 -10.93
C LEU A 34 0.85 -5.47 -12.04
N THR A 35 1.93 -6.19 -11.75
CA THR A 35 2.68 -6.94 -12.76
C THR A 35 3.04 -8.34 -12.27
N SER A 36 3.24 -9.28 -13.22
CA SER A 36 3.84 -10.60 -12.95
C SER A 36 5.36 -10.55 -12.94
N GLU A 37 5.96 -9.49 -13.51
CA GLU A 37 7.40 -9.32 -13.59
C GLU A 37 8.00 -8.95 -12.23
N PRO A 38 9.26 -9.33 -11.96
CA PRO A 38 9.94 -8.92 -10.74
C PRO A 38 10.12 -7.40 -10.65
N VAL A 39 9.74 -6.84 -9.51
CA VAL A 39 9.96 -5.42 -9.17
C VAL A 39 11.05 -5.31 -8.12
N THR A 40 12.12 -4.60 -8.41
CA THR A 40 13.21 -4.35 -7.47
C THR A 40 13.11 -2.94 -6.90
N LEU A 41 13.04 -2.83 -5.59
CA LEU A 41 13.04 -1.56 -4.86
C LEU A 41 14.34 -1.44 -4.06
N SER A 42 15.12 -0.40 -4.33
CA SER A 42 16.35 -0.10 -3.60
C SER A 42 16.09 0.83 -2.42
N ARG A 43 16.95 0.77 -1.41
CA ARG A 43 16.93 1.64 -0.22
C ARG A 43 15.59 1.64 0.52
N VAL A 44 14.97 0.46 0.65
CA VAL A 44 13.74 0.29 1.44
C VAL A 44 14.07 0.42 2.93
N PRO A 45 13.44 1.33 3.70
CA PRO A 45 13.83 1.55 5.08
C PRO A 45 13.41 0.37 5.99
N LYS A 46 14.25 0.02 6.97
CA LYS A 46 13.95 -1.04 7.96
C LYS A 46 13.00 -0.52 9.04
N LEU A 47 11.70 -0.60 8.79
CA LEU A 47 10.66 -0.09 9.67
C LEU A 47 9.57 -1.14 9.91
N ALA A 48 8.87 -1.03 11.04
CA ALA A 48 7.79 -1.95 11.41
C ALA A 48 6.66 -2.00 10.36
N ASP A 49 6.33 -0.85 9.74
CA ASP A 49 5.31 -0.78 8.71
C ASP A 49 5.72 -1.56 7.45
N ILE A 50 7.00 -1.48 7.05
CA ILE A 50 7.54 -2.26 5.94
C ILE A 50 7.44 -3.77 6.24
N ALA A 51 7.84 -4.19 7.44
CA ALA A 51 7.74 -5.59 7.85
C ALA A 51 6.26 -6.08 7.89
N THR A 52 5.34 -5.21 8.28
CA THR A 52 3.90 -5.53 8.28
C THR A 52 3.37 -5.66 6.87
N LEU A 53 3.75 -4.75 5.96
CA LEU A 53 3.34 -4.82 4.55
C LEU A 53 3.94 -6.04 3.85
N THR A 54 5.21 -6.37 4.12
CA THR A 54 5.85 -7.59 3.61
C THR A 54 5.02 -8.83 3.97
N LYS A 55 4.57 -8.94 5.23
CA LYS A 55 3.70 -10.04 5.66
C LYS A 55 2.37 -10.05 4.91
N LEU A 56 1.72 -8.90 4.77
CA LEU A 56 0.46 -8.79 4.04
C LEU A 56 0.63 -9.23 2.58
N LEU A 57 1.63 -8.73 1.88
CA LEU A 57 1.89 -9.10 0.49
C LEU A 57 2.24 -10.59 0.34
N SER A 58 2.99 -11.16 1.30
CA SER A 58 3.27 -12.60 1.31
C SER A 58 2.01 -13.45 1.53
N GLU A 59 1.07 -13.03 2.39
CA GLU A 59 -0.24 -13.68 2.56
C GLU A 59 -1.09 -13.62 1.27
N LEU A 60 -0.92 -12.58 0.46
CA LEU A 60 -1.56 -12.49 -0.85
C LEU A 60 -0.87 -13.38 -1.91
N GLY A 61 0.30 -13.95 -1.62
CA GLY A 61 1.07 -14.81 -2.53
C GLY A 61 2.21 -14.10 -3.26
N VAL A 62 2.59 -12.90 -2.83
CA VAL A 62 3.79 -12.23 -3.38
C VAL A 62 5.05 -12.85 -2.77
N ASP A 63 5.96 -13.34 -3.61
CA ASP A 63 7.30 -13.76 -3.18
C ASP A 63 8.19 -12.52 -3.00
N ILE A 64 8.77 -12.38 -1.80
CA ILE A 64 9.60 -11.22 -1.43
C ILE A 64 10.94 -11.70 -0.92
N ALA A 65 12.00 -11.29 -1.61
CA ALA A 65 13.37 -11.68 -1.30
C ALA A 65 14.31 -10.46 -1.25
N ALA A 66 15.42 -10.61 -0.52
CA ALA A 66 16.56 -9.73 -0.67
C ALA A 66 17.41 -10.18 -1.88
N PRO A 67 18.18 -9.29 -2.54
CA PRO A 67 19.10 -9.66 -3.59
C PRO A 67 20.23 -10.57 -3.08
N ASP A 68 20.67 -11.52 -3.92
CA ASP A 68 21.69 -12.55 -3.58
C ASP A 68 23.09 -11.97 -3.28
N ASN A 69 23.40 -10.79 -3.77
CA ASN A 69 24.72 -10.14 -3.68
C ASN A 69 24.96 -9.34 -2.40
N GLY A 70 24.17 -9.57 -1.36
CA GLY A 70 24.26 -8.88 -0.08
C GLY A 70 23.49 -7.56 -0.07
N ASP A 71 22.75 -7.34 1.01
CA ASP A 71 21.79 -6.23 1.18
C ASP A 71 22.49 -4.96 1.70
N ALA A 72 23.58 -4.53 1.06
CA ALA A 72 24.25 -3.27 1.44
C ALA A 72 23.34 -2.05 1.27
N ASP A 73 22.34 -2.14 0.38
CA ASP A 73 21.44 -1.05 0.00
C ASP A 73 19.98 -1.28 0.43
N HIS A 74 19.71 -2.28 1.28
CA HIS A 74 18.36 -2.64 1.74
C HIS A 74 17.33 -2.75 0.60
N SER A 75 17.68 -3.49 -0.43
CA SER A 75 16.83 -3.73 -1.58
C SER A 75 15.87 -4.89 -1.34
N LEU A 76 14.68 -4.82 -1.93
CA LEU A 76 13.69 -5.90 -1.97
C LEU A 76 13.36 -6.24 -3.43
N ILE A 77 13.23 -7.53 -3.72
CA ILE A 77 12.71 -8.03 -4.98
C ILE A 77 11.33 -8.62 -4.71
N LEU A 78 10.30 -8.06 -5.33
CA LEU A 78 8.91 -8.49 -5.18
C LEU A 78 8.46 -9.18 -6.48
N ARG A 79 7.89 -10.39 -6.37
CA ARG A 79 7.37 -11.17 -7.49
C ARG A 79 5.91 -11.51 -7.22
N ALA A 80 4.98 -10.86 -7.93
CA ALA A 80 3.55 -11.08 -7.83
C ALA A 80 2.99 -11.91 -9.00
N GLY A 81 3.80 -12.79 -9.57
CA GLY A 81 3.38 -13.69 -10.65
C GLY A 81 2.36 -14.74 -10.21
N ASN A 82 2.35 -15.12 -8.94
CA ASN A 82 1.47 -16.14 -8.39
C ASN A 82 0.72 -15.63 -7.15
N VAL A 83 -0.10 -14.60 -7.34
CA VAL A 83 -1.02 -14.13 -6.29
C VAL A 83 -2.09 -15.20 -6.06
N THR A 84 -2.18 -15.70 -4.83
CA THR A 84 -3.06 -16.83 -4.44
C THR A 84 -4.29 -16.39 -3.67
N SER A 85 -4.34 -15.14 -3.22
CA SER A 85 -5.47 -14.59 -2.46
C SER A 85 -5.68 -13.11 -2.80
N THR A 86 -6.94 -12.71 -2.89
CA THR A 86 -7.37 -11.31 -3.01
C THR A 86 -7.93 -10.77 -1.69
N VAL A 87 -7.70 -11.48 -0.58
CA VAL A 87 -8.23 -11.15 0.75
C VAL A 87 -7.13 -10.59 1.65
N ALA A 88 -7.27 -9.34 2.07
CA ALA A 88 -6.40 -8.69 3.06
C ALA A 88 -7.04 -8.77 4.46
N PRO A 89 -6.54 -9.66 5.35
CA PRO A 89 -7.21 -9.99 6.60
C PRO A 89 -7.08 -8.90 7.66
N TYR A 90 -8.08 -8.80 8.54
CA TYR A 90 -8.17 -7.82 9.61
C TYR A 90 -6.89 -7.72 10.47
N GLU A 91 -6.29 -8.86 10.85
CA GLU A 91 -5.13 -8.88 11.75
C GLU A 91 -3.89 -8.16 11.19
N LEU A 92 -3.77 -8.05 9.88
CA LEU A 92 -2.69 -7.32 9.22
C LEU A 92 -3.11 -5.89 8.88
N VAL A 93 -4.32 -5.70 8.35
CA VAL A 93 -4.83 -4.37 7.94
C VAL A 93 -4.95 -3.43 9.14
N ARG A 94 -5.44 -3.90 10.29
CA ARG A 94 -5.60 -3.07 11.50
C ARG A 94 -4.29 -2.47 12.02
N ARG A 95 -3.16 -3.11 11.72
CA ARG A 95 -1.83 -2.68 12.19
C ARG A 95 -1.24 -1.57 11.35
N MET A 96 -1.65 -1.47 10.11
CA MET A 96 -1.08 -0.52 9.16
C MET A 96 -2.13 -0.04 8.18
N ARG A 97 -2.45 1.23 8.27
CA ARG A 97 -3.50 1.83 7.47
C ARG A 97 -3.25 1.79 5.95
N ALA A 98 -1.98 1.91 5.52
CA ALA A 98 -1.61 1.82 4.11
C ALA A 98 -2.00 0.47 3.48
N SER A 99 -2.38 -0.54 4.29
CA SER A 99 -2.87 -1.83 3.81
C SER A 99 -4.12 -1.70 2.92
N VAL A 100 -4.94 -0.65 3.08
CA VAL A 100 -6.09 -0.40 2.20
C VAL A 100 -5.70 -0.16 0.75
N LEU A 101 -4.47 0.25 0.50
CA LEU A 101 -3.97 0.53 -0.86
C LEU A 101 -3.87 -0.72 -1.74
N VAL A 102 -3.90 -1.94 -1.17
CA VAL A 102 -3.94 -3.18 -1.98
C VAL A 102 -5.26 -3.33 -2.74
N LEU A 103 -6.31 -2.62 -2.32
CA LEU A 103 -7.64 -2.69 -2.91
C LEU A 103 -7.62 -2.35 -4.42
N GLY A 104 -6.98 -1.24 -4.80
CA GLY A 104 -6.90 -0.79 -6.20
C GLY A 104 -6.22 -1.79 -7.13
N PRO A 105 -4.96 -2.17 -6.87
CA PRO A 105 -4.26 -3.11 -7.74
C PRO A 105 -4.85 -4.52 -7.75
N LEU A 106 -5.37 -5.03 -6.62
CA LEU A 106 -6.06 -6.33 -6.61
C LEU A 106 -7.32 -6.29 -7.49
N LEU A 107 -8.15 -5.25 -7.31
CA LEU A 107 -9.36 -5.09 -8.09
C LEU A 107 -9.07 -4.94 -9.59
N ALA A 108 -8.07 -4.11 -9.95
CA ALA A 108 -7.71 -3.88 -11.34
C ALA A 108 -7.18 -5.14 -12.04
N ARG A 109 -6.33 -5.93 -11.34
CA ARG A 109 -5.67 -7.08 -11.96
C ARG A 109 -6.49 -8.36 -11.88
N PHE A 110 -7.25 -8.56 -10.79
CA PHE A 110 -7.96 -9.83 -10.53
C PHE A 110 -9.49 -9.69 -10.59
N GLY A 111 -10.01 -8.47 -10.75
CA GLY A 111 -11.44 -8.22 -10.83
C GLY A 111 -12.17 -8.27 -9.48
N GLU A 112 -11.47 -8.62 -8.40
CA GLU A 112 -12.03 -8.70 -7.05
C GLU A 112 -11.00 -8.38 -5.98
N ALA A 113 -11.45 -7.85 -4.85
CA ALA A 113 -10.64 -7.66 -3.66
C ALA A 113 -11.52 -7.61 -2.41
N THR A 114 -11.08 -8.27 -1.34
CA THR A 114 -11.71 -8.19 -0.03
C THR A 114 -10.68 -7.65 0.96
N VAL A 115 -10.91 -6.46 1.48
CA VAL A 115 -9.97 -5.78 2.37
C VAL A 115 -10.69 -5.39 3.65
N SER A 116 -10.16 -5.80 4.79
CA SER A 116 -10.71 -5.37 6.08
C SER A 116 -10.69 -3.84 6.18
N LEU A 117 -11.71 -3.28 6.81
CA LEU A 117 -11.69 -1.87 7.19
C LEU A 117 -10.50 -1.61 8.13
N PRO A 118 -9.73 -0.54 7.92
CA PRO A 118 -8.62 -0.20 8.79
C PRO A 118 -9.16 0.11 10.19
N GLY A 119 -8.58 -0.52 11.21
CA GLY A 119 -8.89 -0.20 12.62
C GLY A 119 -8.67 1.28 12.92
N GLY A 120 -9.38 1.81 13.93
CA GLY A 120 -9.22 3.19 14.37
C GLY A 120 -7.78 3.49 14.76
N CYS A 121 -7.18 4.52 14.18
CA CYS A 121 -5.87 5.00 14.56
C CYS A 121 -5.98 6.03 15.68
N ALA A 122 -5.01 6.06 16.61
CA ALA A 122 -4.92 7.06 17.69
C ALA A 122 -4.92 8.52 17.21
N ILE A 123 -4.75 8.77 15.91
CA ILE A 123 -4.69 10.10 15.28
C ILE A 123 -6.05 10.50 14.63
N GLY A 124 -7.12 9.70 14.81
CA GLY A 124 -8.47 9.98 14.33
C GLY A 124 -8.95 9.12 13.17
N THR A 125 -10.26 9.22 12.89
CA THR A 125 -10.90 8.55 11.75
C THR A 125 -10.42 9.22 10.46
N ARG A 126 -9.76 8.46 9.61
CA ARG A 126 -9.50 8.89 8.25
C ARG A 126 -10.35 8.03 7.34
N PRO A 127 -11.36 8.58 6.73
CA PRO A 127 -12.32 7.83 5.97
C PRO A 127 -11.69 7.20 4.74
N VAL A 128 -12.11 5.98 4.41
CA VAL A 128 -11.76 5.29 3.15
C VAL A 128 -12.76 5.61 2.04
N ASP A 129 -13.79 6.40 2.34
CA ASP A 129 -14.88 6.78 1.45
C ASP A 129 -14.39 7.39 0.13
N ILE A 130 -13.35 8.24 0.16
CA ILE A 130 -12.76 8.83 -1.06
C ILE A 130 -12.16 7.73 -1.96
N HIS A 131 -11.54 6.70 -1.37
CA HIS A 131 -11.02 5.56 -2.13
C HIS A 131 -12.17 4.79 -2.80
N LEU A 132 -13.21 4.47 -2.02
CA LEU A 132 -14.33 3.68 -2.48
C LEU A 132 -15.12 4.41 -3.57
N ALA A 133 -15.47 5.68 -3.33
CA ALA A 133 -16.19 6.50 -4.32
C ALA A 133 -15.42 6.62 -5.65
N GLY A 134 -14.08 6.71 -5.59
CA GLY A 134 -13.26 6.72 -6.80
C GLY A 134 -13.28 5.38 -7.54
N LEU A 135 -13.19 4.26 -6.83
CA LEU A 135 -13.27 2.92 -7.43
C LEU A 135 -14.65 2.63 -8.01
N GLU A 136 -15.74 3.03 -7.32
CA GLU A 136 -17.10 2.96 -7.86
C GLU A 136 -17.25 3.78 -9.13
N ARG A 137 -16.60 4.96 -9.20
CA ARG A 137 -16.59 5.79 -10.39
C ARG A 137 -15.87 5.12 -11.57
N LEU A 138 -14.87 4.28 -11.27
CA LEU A 138 -14.20 3.42 -12.25
C LEU A 138 -15.01 2.16 -12.59
N GLY A 139 -16.21 2.00 -12.06
CA GLY A 139 -17.12 0.89 -12.36
C GLY A 139 -17.06 -0.29 -11.39
N ALA A 140 -16.36 -0.18 -10.28
CA ALA A 140 -16.37 -1.20 -9.24
C ALA A 140 -17.74 -1.27 -8.53
N GLN A 141 -18.13 -2.48 -8.16
CA GLN A 141 -19.25 -2.75 -7.25
C GLN A 141 -18.65 -2.96 -5.85
N ILE A 142 -19.11 -2.19 -4.87
CA ILE A 142 -18.56 -2.21 -3.51
C ILE A 142 -19.66 -2.45 -2.50
N SER A 143 -19.45 -3.40 -1.57
CA SER A 143 -20.27 -3.58 -0.38
C SER A 143 -19.39 -3.55 0.88
N LEU A 144 -20.00 -3.17 2.01
CA LEU A 144 -19.37 -3.15 3.33
C LEU A 144 -20.12 -4.15 4.21
N GLU A 145 -19.50 -5.27 4.52
CA GLU A 145 -20.09 -6.35 5.29
C GLU A 145 -19.08 -6.89 6.30
N ASP A 146 -19.52 -7.17 7.51
CA ASP A 146 -18.73 -7.78 8.59
C ASP A 146 -17.36 -7.10 8.86
N GLY A 147 -17.28 -5.79 8.62
CA GLY A 147 -16.04 -5.04 8.79
C GLY A 147 -15.05 -5.15 7.62
N TYR A 148 -15.51 -5.68 6.48
CA TYR A 148 -14.73 -5.77 5.24
C TYR A 148 -15.32 -4.92 4.13
N ILE A 149 -14.43 -4.46 3.27
CA ILE A 149 -14.73 -3.89 1.96
C ILE A 149 -14.69 -5.05 0.97
N HIS A 150 -15.81 -5.39 0.37
CA HIS A 150 -15.91 -6.31 -0.75
C HIS A 150 -16.03 -5.50 -2.02
N ALA A 151 -15.05 -5.60 -2.90
CA ALA A 151 -15.03 -4.91 -4.17
C ALA A 151 -14.94 -5.91 -5.33
N SER A 152 -15.73 -5.70 -6.36
CA SER A 152 -15.70 -6.51 -7.58
C SER A 152 -15.84 -5.65 -8.83
N ALA A 153 -15.21 -6.07 -9.91
CA ALA A 153 -15.29 -5.47 -11.23
C ALA A 153 -15.39 -6.58 -12.29
N PRO A 154 -16.55 -7.26 -12.41
CA PRO A 154 -16.71 -8.43 -13.28
C PRO A 154 -16.49 -8.11 -14.77
N ASP A 155 -16.75 -6.87 -15.18
CA ASP A 155 -16.53 -6.38 -16.54
C ASP A 155 -15.20 -5.59 -16.68
N GLY A 156 -14.32 -5.67 -15.70
CA GLY A 156 -13.13 -4.85 -15.55
C GLY A 156 -13.45 -3.42 -15.11
N LEU A 157 -12.41 -2.69 -14.69
CA LEU A 157 -12.52 -1.26 -14.43
C LEU A 157 -12.63 -0.47 -15.74
N LYS A 158 -13.29 0.68 -15.70
CA LYS A 158 -13.52 1.55 -16.88
C LYS A 158 -12.96 2.94 -16.60
N GLY A 159 -12.31 3.53 -17.59
CA GLY A 159 -11.84 4.90 -17.50
C GLY A 159 -12.96 5.88 -17.18
N ALA A 160 -12.74 6.75 -16.19
CA ALA A 160 -13.70 7.75 -15.78
C ALA A 160 -13.01 9.01 -15.27
N GLU A 161 -13.72 10.13 -15.34
CA GLU A 161 -13.31 11.36 -14.69
C GLU A 161 -13.80 11.36 -13.23
N TYR A 162 -12.90 11.60 -12.29
CA TYR A 162 -13.20 11.67 -10.88
C TYR A 162 -12.47 12.83 -10.22
N HIS A 163 -13.21 13.69 -9.54
CA HIS A 163 -12.70 14.78 -8.72
C HIS A 163 -12.76 14.38 -7.25
N LEU A 164 -11.61 14.33 -6.58
CA LEU A 164 -11.57 14.03 -5.15
C LEU A 164 -12.27 15.15 -4.36
N ALA A 165 -13.15 14.79 -3.46
CA ALA A 165 -13.87 15.74 -2.60
C ALA A 165 -12.93 16.55 -1.68
N ALA A 166 -11.76 15.98 -1.36
CA ALA A 166 -10.67 16.63 -0.62
C ALA A 166 -9.32 16.03 -1.05
N PRO A 167 -8.21 16.76 -0.92
CA PRO A 167 -6.88 16.21 -1.20
C PRO A 167 -6.59 14.98 -0.33
N SER A 168 -6.25 13.87 -0.97
CA SER A 168 -5.91 12.62 -0.29
C SER A 168 -4.80 11.89 -1.04
N VAL A 169 -3.61 11.84 -0.43
CA VAL A 169 -2.46 11.12 -0.99
C VAL A 169 -2.80 9.64 -1.19
N GLY A 170 -3.32 8.98 -0.15
CA GLY A 170 -3.65 7.55 -0.24
C GLY A 170 -4.73 7.25 -1.27
N ALA A 171 -5.79 8.07 -1.40
CA ALA A 171 -6.80 7.85 -2.43
C ALA A 171 -6.20 8.06 -3.84
N THR A 172 -5.35 9.06 -4.02
CA THR A 172 -4.64 9.28 -5.28
C THR A 172 -3.77 8.08 -5.66
N GLU A 173 -2.96 7.58 -4.72
CA GLU A 173 -2.12 6.39 -4.94
C GLU A 173 -2.95 5.16 -5.31
N ASN A 174 -4.03 4.90 -4.57
CA ASN A 174 -4.90 3.76 -4.80
C ASN A 174 -5.59 3.82 -6.17
N LEU A 175 -6.17 4.97 -6.50
CA LEU A 175 -6.87 5.18 -7.78
C LEU A 175 -5.91 5.18 -8.96
N LEU A 176 -4.69 5.73 -8.83
CA LEU A 176 -3.65 5.60 -9.84
C LEU A 176 -3.33 4.13 -10.12
N MET A 177 -3.10 3.33 -9.07
CA MET A 177 -2.83 1.89 -9.24
C MET A 177 -4.01 1.15 -9.85
N ALA A 178 -5.24 1.55 -9.54
CA ALA A 178 -6.43 0.95 -10.16
C ALA A 178 -6.61 1.33 -11.64
N ALA A 179 -6.13 2.49 -12.05
CA ALA A 179 -6.38 3.06 -13.39
C ALA A 179 -5.30 2.72 -14.43
N VAL A 180 -4.21 2.05 -14.07
CA VAL A 180 -3.10 1.74 -15.01
C VAL A 180 -3.25 0.42 -15.75
N LEU A 181 -4.18 -0.44 -15.35
CA LEU A 181 -4.58 -1.67 -16.02
C LEU A 181 -5.98 -1.53 -16.60
#